data_4aad1cfa18a80c8071ca283daf3603ef
#
_entry.id   4aad1cfa18a80c8071ca283daf3603ef
#
_cell.length_a   1.000
_cell.length_b   1.000
_cell.length_c   1.000
_cell.angle_alpha   90.00
_cell.angle_beta   90.00
_cell.angle_gamma   90.00
#
_symmetry.space_group_name_H-M   'P 1'
#
loop_
_entity.id
_entity.type
_entity.pdbx_description
1 polymer ?
#
loop_
_entity_poly.entity_id
_entity_poly.type
_entity_poly.pdbx_seq_one_letter_code
_entity_poly.pdbx_strand_id
1 'polypeptide(L)' 'MTTVQRVFNFSAGPAVLPIPVLEEIQRDLIALPGVGMSILEISHRSKAFEAILAQTEADIRGLASIPADYKVLFLQ' A
#
# COMPACT_ATOMS: atom_id res chain seq x y z
N MET A 1 25.82 -10.59 2.63
CA MET A 1 24.57 -9.82 2.82
C MET A 1 24.80 -8.73 3.87
N THR A 2 24.42 -7.52 3.57
CA THR A 2 24.57 -6.39 4.48
C THR A 2 23.40 -6.34 5.44
N THR A 3 23.70 -6.31 6.74
CA THR A 3 22.67 -6.11 7.76
C THR A 3 22.39 -4.61 7.87
N VAL A 4 21.15 -4.23 7.67
CA VAL A 4 20.73 -2.84 7.80
C VAL A 4 20.07 -2.67 9.16
N GLN A 5 20.63 -1.75 9.94
CA GLN A 5 20.05 -1.41 11.23
C GLN A 5 18.98 -0.35 11.04
N ARG A 6 17.79 -0.61 11.59
CA ARG A 6 16.66 0.28 11.49
C ARG A 6 16.43 1.01 12.80
N VAL A 7 15.90 2.23 12.71
CA VAL A 7 15.56 3.02 13.89
C VAL A 7 14.04 3.00 14.09
N PHE A 8 13.62 3.33 15.32
CA PHE A 8 12.20 3.52 15.61
C PHE A 8 11.80 4.92 15.17
N ASN A 9 11.07 5.00 14.06
CA ASN A 9 10.65 6.27 13.48
C ASN A 9 9.17 6.52 13.77
N PHE A 10 8.90 7.53 14.57
CA PHE A 10 7.52 7.91 14.96
C PHE A 10 7.11 9.25 14.35
N SER A 11 7.66 9.60 13.19
CA SER A 11 7.29 10.83 12.50
C SER A 11 5.80 10.81 12.13
N ALA A 12 5.18 11.98 12.13
CA ALA A 12 3.81 12.11 11.68
C ALA A 12 3.75 11.86 10.16
N GLY A 13 2.96 10.91 9.73
CA GLY A 13 2.85 10.50 8.35
C GLY A 13 3.92 9.50 7.93
N PRO A 14 5.18 9.92 7.72
CA PRO A 14 6.22 9.00 7.24
C PRO A 14 6.85 8.19 8.37
N ALA A 15 6.04 7.44 9.10
CA ALA A 15 6.50 6.62 10.22
C ALA A 15 7.07 5.29 9.73
N VAL A 16 7.62 4.51 10.68
CA VAL A 16 8.19 3.20 10.40
C VAL A 16 7.12 2.26 9.81
N LEU A 17 7.52 1.48 8.81
CA LEU A 17 6.69 0.43 8.22
C LEU A 17 7.26 -0.93 8.60
N PRO A 18 6.42 -1.97 8.74
CA PRO A 18 6.89 -3.32 8.96
C PRO A 18 7.79 -3.80 7.81
N ILE A 19 8.82 -4.57 8.15
CA ILE A 19 9.75 -5.09 7.13
C ILE A 19 9.03 -5.89 6.04
N PRO A 20 8.08 -6.79 6.35
CA PRO A 20 7.38 -7.52 5.29
C PRO A 20 6.66 -6.63 4.29
N VAL A 21 6.14 -5.48 4.73
CA VAL A 21 5.49 -4.51 3.84
C VAL A 21 6.53 -3.90 2.90
N LEU A 22 7.69 -3.50 3.43
CA LEU A 22 8.75 -2.93 2.61
C LEU A 22 9.31 -3.94 1.62
N GLU A 23 9.44 -5.20 2.02
CA GLU A 23 9.89 -6.27 1.14
C GLU A 23 8.92 -6.51 0.01
N GLU A 24 7.63 -6.45 0.26
CA GLU A 24 6.61 -6.58 -0.77
C GLU A 24 6.67 -5.43 -1.77
N ILE A 25 6.82 -4.20 -1.27
CA ILE A 25 6.99 -3.03 -2.13
C ILE A 25 8.24 -3.16 -2.98
N GLN A 26 9.36 -3.58 -2.38
CA GLN A 26 10.62 -3.75 -3.09
C GLN A 26 10.50 -4.79 -4.20
N ARG A 27 9.83 -5.90 -3.92
CA ARG A 27 9.67 -7.00 -4.88
C ARG A 27 8.91 -6.54 -6.13
N ASP A 28 7.89 -5.72 -5.95
CA ASP A 28 6.98 -5.33 -7.02
C ASP A 28 7.26 -3.92 -7.56
N LEU A 29 8.30 -3.26 -7.06
CA LEU A 29 8.56 -1.86 -7.39
C LEU A 29 8.92 -1.64 -8.86
N ILE A 30 9.67 -2.53 -9.46
CA ILE A 30 10.09 -2.40 -10.86
C ILE A 30 8.95 -2.73 -11.81
N ALA A 31 8.22 -3.79 -11.51
CA ALA A 31 7.10 -4.20 -12.34
C ALA A 31 6.08 -4.96 -11.50
N LEU A 32 4.86 -4.45 -11.48
CA LEU A 32 3.76 -5.11 -10.78
C LEU A 32 3.35 -6.36 -11.56
N PRO A 33 3.19 -7.53 -10.91
CA PRO A 33 2.80 -8.76 -11.61
C PRO A 33 1.49 -8.59 -12.38
N GLY A 34 1.48 -9.02 -13.63
CA GLY A 34 0.33 -8.92 -14.51
C GLY A 34 0.12 -7.55 -15.14
N VAL A 35 0.89 -6.56 -14.73
CA VAL A 35 0.81 -5.18 -15.26
C VAL A 35 2.05 -4.81 -16.06
N GLY A 36 3.24 -5.20 -15.57
CA GLY A 36 4.50 -4.94 -16.25
C GLY A 36 5.05 -3.53 -16.03
N MET A 37 4.41 -2.75 -15.16
CA MET A 37 4.85 -1.41 -14.77
C MET A 37 4.90 -1.31 -13.26
N SER A 38 5.75 -0.40 -12.75
CA SER A 38 5.75 -0.09 -11.33
C SER A 38 4.41 0.52 -10.91
N ILE A 39 4.02 0.26 -9.67
CA ILE A 39 2.86 0.95 -9.08
C ILE A 39 3.02 2.48 -9.14
N LEU A 40 4.26 2.96 -9.15
CA LEU A 40 4.55 4.39 -9.26
C LEU A 40 4.26 4.97 -10.65
N GLU A 41 4.13 4.11 -11.66
CA GLU A 41 3.95 4.51 -13.04
C GLU A 41 2.52 4.36 -13.54
N ILE A 42 1.64 3.68 -12.81
CA ILE A 42 0.28 3.43 -13.27
C ILE A 42 -0.62 4.61 -12.95
N SER A 43 -1.57 4.88 -13.88
CA SER A 43 -2.55 5.94 -13.68
C SER A 43 -3.54 5.56 -12.59
N HIS A 44 -3.95 6.55 -11.79
CA HIS A 44 -5.01 6.36 -10.80
C HIS A 44 -6.37 6.06 -11.44
N ARG A 45 -6.48 6.21 -12.77
CA ARG A 45 -7.69 5.89 -13.53
C ARG A 45 -7.61 4.52 -14.18
N SER A 46 -6.50 3.80 -14.04
CA SER A 46 -6.35 2.48 -14.63
C SER A 46 -7.13 1.43 -13.85
N LYS A 47 -7.52 0.35 -14.53
CA LYS A 47 -8.19 -0.77 -13.87
C LYS A 47 -7.29 -1.44 -12.85
N ALA A 48 -5.99 -1.48 -13.11
CA ALA A 48 -5.01 -2.04 -12.17
C ALA A 48 -5.01 -1.25 -10.87
N PHE A 49 -5.00 0.08 -10.93
CA PHE A 49 -5.06 0.92 -9.75
C PHE A 49 -6.41 0.80 -9.04
N GLU A 50 -7.50 0.80 -9.79
CA GLU A 50 -8.84 0.64 -9.21
C GLU A 50 -8.98 -0.66 -8.42
N ALA A 51 -8.40 -1.75 -8.93
CA ALA A 51 -8.42 -3.03 -8.23
C ALA A 51 -7.65 -2.97 -6.92
N ILE A 52 -6.48 -2.33 -6.91
CA ILE A 52 -5.66 -2.15 -5.70
C ILE A 52 -6.41 -1.31 -4.68
N LEU A 53 -7.02 -0.21 -5.13
CA LEU A 53 -7.77 0.69 -4.25
C LEU A 53 -8.98 -0.01 -3.64
N ALA A 54 -9.73 -0.76 -4.45
CA ALA A 54 -10.89 -1.52 -3.98
C ALA A 54 -10.49 -2.55 -2.93
N GLN A 55 -9.40 -3.28 -3.16
CA GLN A 55 -8.89 -4.25 -2.19
C GLN A 55 -8.44 -3.56 -0.90
N THR A 56 -7.78 -2.43 -1.02
CA THR A 56 -7.34 -1.65 0.14
C THR A 56 -8.53 -1.20 0.99
N GLU A 57 -9.58 -0.71 0.34
CA GLU A 57 -10.80 -0.32 1.06
C GLU A 57 -11.44 -1.52 1.76
N ALA A 58 -11.54 -2.66 1.07
CA ALA A 58 -12.09 -3.88 1.65
C ALA A 58 -11.30 -4.35 2.87
N ASP A 59 -9.96 -4.28 2.78
CA ASP A 59 -9.08 -4.68 3.88
C ASP A 59 -9.25 -3.77 5.10
N ILE A 60 -9.32 -2.46 4.87
CA ILE A 60 -9.53 -1.49 5.96
C ILE A 60 -10.88 -1.73 6.63
N ARG A 61 -11.94 -1.94 5.83
CA ARG A 61 -13.26 -2.22 6.37
C ARG A 61 -13.29 -3.49 7.21
N GLY A 62 -12.60 -4.54 6.74
CA GLY A 62 -12.52 -5.79 7.47
C GLY A 62 -11.74 -5.67 8.78
N LEU A 63 -10.57 -5.05 8.72
CA LEU A 63 -9.67 -4.93 9.87
C LEU A 63 -10.24 -4.04 10.97
N ALA A 64 -10.94 -2.97 10.60
CA ALA A 64 -11.51 -2.02 11.55
C ALA A 64 -12.98 -2.28 11.84
N SER A 65 -13.58 -3.32 11.25
CA SER A 65 -15.00 -3.66 11.41
C SER A 65 -15.90 -2.46 11.09
N ILE A 66 -15.64 -1.81 9.97
CA ILE A 66 -16.37 -0.60 9.58
C ILE A 66 -17.78 -0.97 9.09
N PRO A 67 -18.85 -0.39 9.65
CA PRO A 67 -20.21 -0.64 9.17
C PRO A 67 -20.41 -0.14 7.75
N ALA A 68 -21.34 -0.77 7.02
CA ALA A 68 -21.58 -0.48 5.61
C ALA A 68 -22.06 0.95 5.34
N ASP A 69 -22.67 1.60 6.34
CA ASP A 69 -23.16 2.97 6.22
C ASP A 69 -22.08 4.05 6.42
N TYR A 70 -20.84 3.64 6.73
CA TYR A 70 -19.70 4.54 6.80
C TYR A 70 -18.90 4.50 5.51
N LYS A 71 -18.43 5.64 5.08
CA LYS A 71 -17.57 5.74 3.89
C LYS A 71 -16.11 5.72 4.28
N VAL A 72 -15.29 5.09 3.44
CA VAL A 72 -13.83 5.16 3.55
C VAL A 72 -13.34 6.12 2.47
N LEU A 73 -12.61 7.16 2.88
CA LEU A 73 -12.10 8.18 1.98
C LEU A 73 -10.59 8.17 2.00
N PHE A 74 -9.97 8.25 0.81
CA PHE A 74 -8.53 8.38 0.66
C PHE A 74 -8.23 9.82 0.30
N LEU A 75 -7.69 10.57 1.25
CA LEU A 75 -7.46 12.00 1.12
C LEU A 75 -5.97 12.31 1.10
N GLN A 76 -5.65 13.48 0.58
CA GLN A 76 -4.28 13.98 0.58
C GLN A 76 -3.83 14.35 1.99
#